data_b5d414377d08f04c2638824c7f653156
#
_entry.id   b5d414377d08f04c2638824c7f653156
#
_cell.length_a   1.000
_cell.length_b   1.000
_cell.length_c   1.000
_cell.angle_alpha   90.00
_cell.angle_beta   90.00
_cell.angle_gamma   90.00
#
_symmetry.space_group_name_H-M   'P 1'
#
loop_
_entity.id
_entity.type
_entity.pdbx_description
1 polymer ?
#
loop_
_entity_poly.entity_id
_entity_poly.type
_entity_poly.pdbx_seq_one_letter_code
_entity_poly.pdbx_strand_id
1 'polypeptide(L)'
;AALGLRWQASAILPWSRWITPRHPASGAAFDTRFFLARLPTGQEARHDGYETTEAVWLAPRQALALHAEHRLELVPPQLMSLVKLARHADVDSAWNEALAARPPRIQPEASEVDGERLLYLPGDPLHSVRERALPGPTRLHWLPRRFEPVGGFAAWFD
;
A
#
# COMPACT_ATOMS: atom_id res chain seq x y z
N ALA A 1 1.38 -26.24 -16.58
CA ALA A 1 0.05 -26.78 -16.87
C ALA A 1 -0.92 -25.61 -16.90
N ALA A 2 -1.67 -25.45 -18.00
CA ALA A 2 -2.69 -24.41 -18.11
C ALA A 2 -3.82 -24.76 -17.12
N LEU A 3 -4.01 -23.92 -16.09
CA LEU A 3 -5.03 -24.11 -15.07
C LEU A 3 -6.47 -23.92 -15.59
N GLY A 4 -6.67 -23.76 -16.90
CA GLY A 4 -8.00 -23.52 -17.50
C GLY A 4 -8.64 -22.17 -17.06
N LEU A 5 -7.85 -21.27 -16.45
CA LEU A 5 -8.33 -20.00 -15.95
C LEU A 5 -8.51 -18.99 -17.08
N ARG A 6 -9.60 -18.24 -17.04
CA ARG A 6 -9.84 -17.10 -17.93
C ARG A 6 -9.55 -15.80 -17.17
N TRP A 7 -8.69 -14.99 -17.71
CA TRP A 7 -8.50 -13.62 -17.23
C TRP A 7 -9.74 -12.77 -17.56
N GLN A 8 -10.32 -12.18 -16.53
CA GLN A 8 -11.43 -11.24 -16.68
C GLN A 8 -10.91 -9.84 -16.33
N ALA A 9 -10.36 -9.14 -17.31
CA ALA A 9 -9.75 -7.82 -17.11
C ALA A 9 -10.71 -6.78 -16.51
N SER A 10 -12.03 -6.91 -16.78
CA SER A 10 -13.07 -6.03 -16.20
C SER A 10 -13.31 -6.26 -14.70
N ALA A 11 -12.77 -7.34 -14.13
CA ALA A 11 -12.86 -7.62 -12.70
C ALA A 11 -11.66 -7.10 -11.90
N ILE A 12 -10.77 -6.32 -12.55
CA ILE A 12 -9.55 -5.77 -11.95
C ILE A 12 -9.52 -4.27 -12.25
N LEU A 13 -9.43 -3.44 -11.20
CA LEU A 13 -9.36 -1.99 -11.32
C LEU A 13 -8.00 -1.47 -10.85
N PRO A 14 -7.37 -0.53 -11.57
CA PRO A 14 -6.15 0.12 -11.12
C PRO A 14 -6.39 0.88 -9.81
N TRP A 15 -5.49 0.72 -8.82
CA TRP A 15 -5.60 1.33 -7.50
C TRP A 15 -4.54 2.38 -7.23
N SER A 16 -3.27 2.04 -7.48
CA SER A 16 -2.14 2.95 -7.35
C SER A 16 -0.92 2.45 -8.13
N ARG A 17 0.04 3.35 -8.39
CA ARG A 17 1.34 3.02 -8.98
C ARG A 17 2.44 3.56 -8.10
N TRP A 18 3.36 2.69 -7.68
CA TRP A 18 4.47 3.02 -6.82
C TRP A 18 5.80 2.87 -7.53
N ILE A 19 6.63 3.90 -7.44
CA ILE A 19 8.00 3.89 -7.94
C ILE A 19 8.89 4.02 -6.72
N THR A 20 9.57 2.93 -6.35
CA THR A 20 10.46 2.96 -5.19
C THR A 20 11.70 3.80 -5.47
N PRO A 21 12.26 4.48 -4.45
CA PRO A 21 13.56 5.10 -4.57
C PRO A 21 14.61 4.08 -5.02
N ARG A 22 15.61 4.55 -5.77
CA ARG A 22 16.73 3.67 -6.15
C ARG A 22 17.46 3.19 -4.92
N HIS A 23 17.67 1.88 -4.83
CA HIS A 23 18.46 1.32 -3.74
C HIS A 23 19.93 1.77 -3.87
N PRO A 24 20.56 2.35 -2.83
CA PRO A 24 21.89 2.95 -2.94
C PRO A 24 22.96 1.98 -3.46
N ALA A 25 22.91 0.73 -3.02
CA ALA A 25 23.93 -0.27 -3.37
C ALA A 25 23.69 -0.95 -4.73
N SER A 26 22.43 -1.20 -5.13
CA SER A 26 22.11 -1.96 -6.36
C SER A 26 21.66 -1.06 -7.50
N GLY A 27 21.30 0.18 -7.26
CA GLY A 27 20.68 1.08 -8.23
C GLY A 27 19.28 0.64 -8.68
N ALA A 28 18.77 -0.48 -8.16
CA ALA A 28 17.48 -1.03 -8.52
C ALA A 28 16.34 -0.16 -8.01
N ALA A 29 15.30 -0.01 -8.81
CA ALA A 29 14.04 0.60 -8.46
C ALA A 29 12.92 -0.27 -9.01
N PHE A 30 11.80 -0.32 -8.30
CA PHE A 30 10.61 -1.05 -8.72
C PHE A 30 9.54 -0.07 -9.19
N ASP A 31 8.85 -0.41 -10.27
CA ASP A 31 7.65 0.25 -10.77
C ASP A 31 6.49 -0.73 -10.62
N THR A 32 5.78 -0.61 -9.51
CA THR A 32 4.75 -1.56 -9.09
C THR A 32 3.36 -0.96 -9.26
N ARG A 33 2.47 -1.68 -9.93
CA ARG A 33 1.06 -1.32 -10.09
C ARG A 33 0.22 -2.15 -9.14
N PHE A 34 -0.60 -1.48 -8.35
CA PHE A 34 -1.57 -2.09 -7.46
C PHE A 34 -2.95 -2.05 -8.09
N PHE A 35 -3.71 -3.12 -7.91
CA PHE A 35 -5.04 -3.28 -8.43
C PHE A 35 -5.99 -3.73 -7.32
N LEU A 36 -7.26 -3.34 -7.43
CA LEU A 36 -8.35 -3.98 -6.72
C LEU A 36 -8.92 -5.10 -7.57
N ALA A 37 -9.22 -6.22 -6.93
CA ALA A 37 -9.96 -7.32 -7.52
C ALA A 37 -11.03 -7.80 -6.53
N ARG A 38 -12.23 -8.08 -7.03
CA ARG A 38 -13.25 -8.78 -6.24
C ARG A 38 -13.03 -10.28 -6.34
N LEU A 39 -13.04 -10.96 -5.19
CA LEU A 39 -13.02 -12.42 -5.22
C LEU A 39 -14.36 -12.91 -5.77
N PRO A 40 -14.38 -13.69 -6.87
CA PRO A 40 -15.61 -14.24 -7.42
C PRO A 40 -16.29 -15.19 -6.44
N THR A 41 -17.61 -15.20 -6.44
CA THR A 41 -18.40 -16.17 -5.65
C THR A 41 -17.99 -17.61 -5.97
N GLY A 42 -17.78 -18.40 -4.93
CA GLY A 42 -17.38 -19.82 -5.07
C GLY A 42 -15.89 -20.04 -5.31
N GLN A 43 -15.07 -18.97 -5.32
CA GLN A 43 -13.62 -19.08 -5.31
C GLN A 43 -13.05 -18.82 -3.92
N GLU A 44 -11.91 -19.45 -3.64
CA GLU A 44 -11.16 -19.29 -2.40
C GLU A 44 -9.74 -18.81 -2.72
N ALA A 45 -9.28 -17.77 -2.04
CA ALA A 45 -7.90 -17.31 -2.14
C ALA A 45 -6.99 -18.30 -1.38
N ARG A 46 -5.99 -18.82 -2.07
CA ARG A 46 -4.99 -19.74 -1.51
C ARG A 46 -3.58 -19.23 -1.83
N HIS A 47 -2.68 -19.41 -0.89
CA HIS A 47 -1.27 -19.19 -1.13
C HIS A 47 -0.70 -20.33 -2.00
N ASP A 48 0.41 -20.05 -2.69
CA ASP A 48 1.09 -21.01 -3.58
C ASP A 48 2.05 -21.95 -2.84
N GLY A 49 2.38 -21.65 -1.58
CA GLY A 49 3.30 -22.42 -0.74
C GLY A 49 4.77 -22.23 -1.12
N TYR A 50 5.08 -21.34 -2.07
CA TYR A 50 6.43 -21.06 -2.54
C TYR A 50 6.84 -19.60 -2.29
N GLU A 51 6.17 -18.64 -2.92
CA GLU A 51 6.39 -17.21 -2.72
C GLU A 51 5.60 -16.70 -1.50
N THR A 52 4.41 -17.26 -1.30
CA THR A 52 3.53 -16.97 -0.16
C THR A 52 3.28 -18.25 0.63
N THR A 53 3.34 -18.16 1.95
CA THR A 53 3.22 -19.32 2.87
C THR A 53 1.93 -19.33 3.66
N GLU A 54 1.23 -18.19 3.71
CA GLU A 54 -0.01 -18.03 4.47
C GLU A 54 -0.96 -17.08 3.73
N ALA A 55 -2.25 -17.32 3.84
CA ALA A 55 -3.31 -16.44 3.37
C ALA A 55 -4.26 -16.14 4.54
N VAL A 56 -4.52 -14.87 4.80
CA VAL A 56 -5.40 -14.42 5.87
C VAL A 56 -6.35 -13.34 5.35
N TRP A 57 -7.60 -13.40 5.79
CA TRP A 57 -8.60 -12.35 5.54
C TRP A 57 -8.65 -11.39 6.71
N LEU A 58 -8.37 -10.12 6.44
CA LEU A 58 -8.34 -9.05 7.44
C LEU A 58 -9.09 -7.82 6.93
N ALA A 59 -9.82 -7.15 7.82
CA ALA A 59 -10.23 -5.79 7.53
C ALA A 59 -9.00 -4.86 7.48
N PRO A 60 -8.98 -3.82 6.62
CA PRO A 60 -7.82 -2.94 6.49
C PRO A 60 -7.32 -2.37 7.83
N ARG A 61 -8.23 -1.94 8.72
CA ARG A 61 -7.88 -1.43 10.06
C ARG A 61 -7.25 -2.49 10.95
N GLN A 62 -7.69 -3.75 10.84
CA GLN A 62 -7.08 -4.86 11.58
C GLN A 62 -5.65 -5.14 11.11
N ALA A 63 -5.40 -5.12 9.79
CA ALA A 63 -4.05 -5.29 9.26
C ALA A 63 -3.10 -4.18 9.73
N LEU A 64 -3.56 -2.91 9.75
CA LEU A 64 -2.79 -1.79 10.28
C LEU A 64 -2.53 -1.92 11.79
N ALA A 65 -3.50 -2.41 12.56
CA ALA A 65 -3.31 -2.67 13.99
C ALA A 65 -2.27 -3.77 14.23
N LEU A 66 -2.35 -4.89 13.49
CA LEU A 66 -1.35 -5.96 13.57
C LEU A 66 0.06 -5.49 13.19
N HIS A 67 0.17 -4.59 12.22
CA HIS A 67 1.45 -3.96 11.90
C HIS A 67 1.98 -3.11 13.07
N ALA A 68 1.12 -2.31 13.71
CA ALA A 68 1.47 -1.51 14.88
C ALA A 68 1.89 -2.39 16.07
N GLU A 69 1.29 -3.57 16.23
CA GLU A 69 1.63 -4.57 17.23
C GLU A 69 2.85 -5.45 16.90
N HIS A 70 3.57 -5.18 15.80
CA HIS A 70 4.69 -5.98 15.29
C HIS A 70 4.35 -7.44 14.92
N ARG A 71 3.11 -7.71 14.60
CA ARG A 71 2.60 -9.04 14.23
C ARG A 71 2.46 -9.22 12.73
N LEU A 72 2.55 -8.13 11.96
CA LEU A 72 2.49 -8.14 10.51
C LEU A 72 3.50 -7.12 9.96
N GLU A 73 4.41 -7.57 9.10
CA GLU A 73 5.37 -6.67 8.42
C GLU A 73 4.75 -6.18 7.12
N LEU A 74 4.63 -4.86 6.98
CA LEU A 74 4.10 -4.20 5.80
C LEU A 74 5.06 -3.09 5.35
N VAL A 75 5.23 -2.95 4.05
CA VAL A 75 5.99 -1.85 3.44
C VAL A 75 5.07 -0.71 3.01
N PRO A 76 5.61 0.51 2.77
CA PRO A 76 4.79 1.71 2.53
C PRO A 76 3.69 1.57 1.47
N PRO A 77 3.90 0.89 0.31
CA PRO A 77 2.83 0.70 -0.65
C PRO A 77 1.64 -0.10 -0.11
N GLN A 78 1.92 -1.12 0.69
CA GLN A 78 0.88 -1.95 1.33
C GLN A 78 0.17 -1.16 2.44
N LEU A 79 0.95 -0.49 3.33
CA LEU A 79 0.41 0.35 4.41
C LEU A 79 -0.54 1.41 3.86
N MET A 80 -0.09 2.19 2.88
CA MET A 80 -0.90 3.27 2.33
C MET A 80 -2.10 2.78 1.50
N SER A 81 -2.01 1.59 0.90
CA SER A 81 -3.16 0.93 0.29
C SER A 81 -4.20 0.55 1.32
N LEU A 82 -3.78 0.01 2.48
CA LEU A 82 -4.69 -0.31 3.59
C LEU A 82 -5.28 0.95 4.24
N VAL A 83 -4.49 2.02 4.40
CA VAL A 83 -4.98 3.32 4.88
C VAL A 83 -6.09 3.84 3.97
N LYS A 84 -5.86 3.82 2.66
CA LYS A 84 -6.87 4.24 1.68
C LYS A 84 -8.12 3.36 1.74
N LEU A 85 -7.96 2.03 1.81
CA LEU A 85 -9.07 1.08 1.95
C LEU A 85 -9.84 1.24 3.27
N ALA A 86 -9.16 1.58 4.37
CA ALA A 86 -9.77 1.76 5.68
C ALA A 86 -10.75 2.95 5.77
N ARG A 87 -10.80 3.82 4.75
CA ARG A 87 -11.74 4.94 4.63
C ARG A 87 -13.09 4.53 4.06
N HIS A 88 -13.17 3.34 3.49
CA HIS A 88 -14.38 2.81 2.88
C HIS A 88 -15.17 1.97 3.87
N ALA A 89 -16.48 2.13 3.86
CA ALA A 89 -17.39 1.36 4.70
C ALA A 89 -17.47 -0.11 4.24
N ASP A 90 -17.32 -0.34 2.94
CA ASP A 90 -17.49 -1.65 2.30
C ASP A 90 -16.70 -1.76 0.98
N VAL A 91 -16.75 -2.96 0.40
CA VAL A 91 -16.09 -3.27 -0.89
C VAL A 91 -16.66 -2.44 -2.04
N ASP A 92 -17.97 -2.15 -2.02
CA ASP A 92 -18.64 -1.42 -3.10
C ASP A 92 -18.19 0.03 -3.15
N SER A 93 -18.05 0.69 -2.00
CA SER A 93 -17.53 2.07 -1.91
C SER A 93 -16.10 2.18 -2.40
N ALA A 94 -15.22 1.23 -2.05
CA ALA A 94 -13.84 1.18 -2.54
C ALA A 94 -13.78 0.92 -4.05
N TRP A 95 -14.64 0.04 -4.56
CA TRP A 95 -14.74 -0.28 -5.96
C TRP A 95 -15.21 0.92 -6.79
N ASN A 96 -16.22 1.64 -6.30
CA ASN A 96 -16.76 2.83 -6.96
C ASN A 96 -15.74 3.97 -7.01
N GLU A 97 -14.95 4.18 -5.95
CA GLU A 97 -13.83 5.13 -6.01
C GLU A 97 -12.82 4.73 -7.08
N ALA A 98 -12.42 3.45 -7.15
CA ALA A 98 -11.46 2.97 -8.15
C ALA A 98 -11.97 3.12 -9.60
N LEU A 99 -13.29 3.01 -9.81
CA LEU A 99 -13.91 3.25 -11.12
C LEU A 99 -13.89 4.73 -11.52
N ALA A 100 -14.07 5.62 -10.55
CA ALA A 100 -14.21 7.07 -10.81
C ALA A 100 -12.85 7.79 -10.84
N ALA A 101 -11.84 7.29 -10.14
CA ALA A 101 -10.56 7.96 -9.96
C ALA A 101 -9.48 7.45 -10.91
N ARG A 102 -8.53 8.32 -11.24
CA ARG A 102 -7.27 7.88 -11.85
C ARG A 102 -6.35 7.35 -10.74
N PRO A 103 -5.67 6.22 -10.96
CA PRO A 103 -4.74 5.67 -9.97
C PRO A 103 -3.58 6.66 -9.74
N PRO A 104 -3.34 7.09 -8.49
CA PRO A 104 -2.25 8.01 -8.19
C PRO A 104 -0.89 7.34 -8.43
N ARG A 105 0.07 8.13 -8.93
CA ARG A 105 1.48 7.76 -8.98
C ARG A 105 2.17 8.26 -7.72
N ILE A 106 2.78 7.36 -6.98
CA ILE A 106 3.51 7.64 -5.75
C ILE A 106 4.98 7.30 -5.96
N GLN A 107 5.83 8.28 -5.76
CA GLN A 107 7.29 8.12 -5.79
C GLN A 107 7.85 8.72 -4.51
N PRO A 108 8.04 7.92 -3.46
CA PRO A 108 8.54 8.43 -2.19
C PRO A 108 9.94 9.02 -2.31
N GLU A 109 10.22 10.02 -1.49
CA GLU A 109 11.55 10.58 -1.30
C GLU A 109 12.04 10.25 0.11
N ALA A 110 13.30 9.84 0.23
CA ALA A 110 13.89 9.50 1.52
C ALA A 110 14.91 10.56 1.91
N SER A 111 14.97 10.89 3.19
CA SER A 111 16.04 11.70 3.74
C SER A 111 16.42 11.21 5.14
N GLU A 112 17.57 11.69 5.62
CA GLU A 112 18.02 11.49 6.98
C GLU A 112 18.16 12.86 7.65
N VAL A 113 17.48 13.04 8.78
CA VAL A 113 17.48 14.28 9.55
C VAL A 113 17.74 13.91 11.01
N ASP A 114 18.80 14.47 11.60
CA ASP A 114 19.21 14.22 13.00
C ASP A 114 19.39 12.72 13.34
N GLY A 115 19.86 11.93 12.36
CA GLY A 115 20.03 10.48 12.49
C GLY A 115 18.76 9.66 12.34
N GLU A 116 17.62 10.29 12.12
CA GLU A 116 16.36 9.63 11.80
C GLU A 116 16.14 9.53 10.29
N ARG A 117 15.83 8.32 9.82
CA ARG A 117 15.47 8.10 8.42
C ARG A 117 13.98 8.33 8.23
N LEU A 118 13.66 9.23 7.32
CA LEU A 118 12.28 9.61 7.00
C LEU A 118 11.97 9.30 5.54
N LEU A 119 10.74 8.89 5.31
CA LEU A 119 10.17 8.71 3.97
C LEU A 119 9.04 9.73 3.79
N TYR A 120 9.17 10.57 2.77
CA TYR A 120 8.17 11.55 2.39
C TYR A 120 7.34 11.03 1.22
N LEU A 121 6.04 11.22 1.30
CA LEU A 121 5.09 10.92 0.23
C LEU A 121 4.63 12.23 -0.43
N PRO A 122 4.13 12.19 -1.67
CA PRO A 122 3.55 13.37 -2.33
C PRO A 122 2.52 14.07 -1.46
N GLY A 123 2.64 15.39 -1.33
CA GLY A 123 1.85 16.22 -0.42
C GLY A 123 2.55 16.58 0.89
N ASP A 124 3.70 15.96 1.21
CA ASP A 124 4.51 16.39 2.35
C ASP A 124 5.22 17.73 2.02
N PRO A 125 5.33 18.67 3.00
CA PRO A 125 6.04 19.93 2.80
C PRO A 125 7.50 19.79 2.36
N LEU A 126 8.14 18.65 2.60
CA LEU A 126 9.54 18.39 2.21
C LEU A 126 9.64 17.55 0.92
N HIS A 127 8.51 17.07 0.39
CA HIS A 127 8.49 16.34 -0.88
C HIS A 127 8.47 17.29 -2.08
N SER A 128 9.09 16.90 -3.21
CA SER A 128 9.13 17.70 -4.45
C SER A 128 7.75 17.94 -5.06
N VAL A 129 6.82 16.98 -4.92
CA VAL A 129 5.43 17.08 -5.35
C VAL A 129 4.56 17.54 -4.20
N ARG A 130 3.95 18.72 -4.34
CA ARG A 130 3.11 19.36 -3.32
C ARG A 130 1.69 18.82 -3.26
N GLU A 131 1.19 18.29 -4.36
CA GLU A 131 -0.13 17.70 -4.43
C GLU A 131 -0.17 16.37 -3.67
N ARG A 132 -1.16 16.22 -2.79
CA ARG A 132 -1.36 14.99 -2.01
C ARG A 132 -1.89 13.87 -2.91
N ALA A 133 -1.17 12.77 -2.97
CA ALA A 133 -1.55 11.62 -3.81
C ALA A 133 -2.46 10.62 -3.09
N LEU A 134 -2.36 10.52 -1.76
CA LEU A 134 -3.09 9.54 -0.94
C LEU A 134 -3.62 10.19 0.35
N PRO A 135 -4.72 9.67 0.93
CA PRO A 135 -5.13 10.04 2.28
C PRO A 135 -4.15 9.49 3.33
N GLY A 136 -4.26 9.97 4.58
CA GLY A 136 -3.42 9.56 5.69
C GLY A 136 -2.07 10.28 5.74
N PRO A 137 -1.07 9.76 6.45
CA PRO A 137 0.19 10.44 6.68
C PRO A 137 1.00 10.62 5.39
N THR A 138 1.65 11.76 5.25
CA THR A 138 2.60 12.03 4.16
C THR A 138 4.05 11.80 4.57
N ARG A 139 4.28 11.48 5.85
CA ARG A 139 5.61 11.26 6.42
C ARG A 139 5.65 10.03 7.29
N LEU A 140 6.63 9.15 7.00
CA LEU A 140 6.84 7.92 7.74
C LEU A 140 8.26 7.88 8.31
N HIS A 141 8.43 7.44 9.55
CA HIS A 141 9.72 6.99 10.06
C HIS A 141 10.11 5.69 9.36
N TRP A 142 11.35 5.62 8.88
CA TRP A 142 11.93 4.41 8.31
C TRP A 142 12.82 3.74 9.35
N LEU A 143 12.23 2.85 10.12
CA LEU A 143 12.89 2.05 11.15
C LEU A 143 13.42 0.73 10.55
N PRO A 144 14.33 0.02 11.22
CA PRO A 144 14.71 -1.33 10.79
C PRO A 144 13.48 -2.23 10.63
N ARG A 145 13.25 -2.72 9.40
CA ARG A 145 12.14 -3.60 9.01
C ARG A 145 10.73 -3.03 9.25
N ARG A 146 10.59 -1.73 9.43
CA ARG A 146 9.31 -1.14 9.81
C ARG A 146 9.16 0.29 9.30
N PHE A 147 7.93 0.67 9.03
CA PHE A 147 7.52 2.04 8.73
C PHE A 147 6.39 2.47 9.66
N GLU A 148 6.52 3.64 10.25
CA GLU A 148 5.53 4.20 11.16
C GLU A 148 5.19 5.64 10.76
N PRO A 149 3.92 6.06 10.91
CA PRO A 149 3.57 7.45 10.65
C PRO A 149 4.18 8.36 11.71
N VAL A 150 4.67 9.50 11.30
CA VAL A 150 5.00 10.57 12.23
C VAL A 150 3.69 11.03 12.87
N GLY A 151 3.61 10.96 14.19
CA GLY A 151 2.37 11.22 14.95
C GLY A 151 1.70 9.97 15.52
N GLY A 152 2.28 8.78 15.31
CA GLY A 152 1.80 7.52 15.88
C GLY A 152 0.61 6.91 15.14
N PHE A 153 0.03 5.86 15.71
CA PHE A 153 -0.97 5.02 15.04
C PHE A 153 -2.22 5.78 14.56
N ALA A 154 -2.67 6.77 15.33
CA ALA A 154 -3.86 7.56 14.95
C ALA A 154 -3.68 8.29 13.62
N ALA A 155 -2.46 8.72 13.30
CA ALA A 155 -2.15 9.43 12.06
C ALA A 155 -2.40 8.60 10.76
N TRP A 156 -2.60 7.30 10.86
CA TRP A 156 -3.07 6.51 9.72
C TRP A 156 -4.46 6.92 9.21
N PHE A 157 -5.27 7.54 10.06
CA PHE A 157 -6.70 7.77 9.81
C PHE A 157 -7.07 9.26 9.70
N ASP A 158 -6.07 10.17 9.76
CA ASP A 158 -6.22 11.62 9.61
C ASP A 158 -6.44 12.09 8.17
#